data_956b2d0f472f8cd2019071b7d3794204
#
_entry.id   956b2d0f472f8cd2019071b7d3794204
#
_cell.length_a   1.000
_cell.length_b   1.000
_cell.length_c   1.000
_cell.angle_alpha   90.00
_cell.angle_beta   90.00
_cell.angle_gamma   90.00
#
_symmetry.space_group_name_H-M   'P 1'
#
loop_
_entity.id
_entity.type
_entity.pdbx_description
1 polymer ?
#
loop_
_entity_poly.entity_id
_entity_poly.type
_entity_poly.pdbx_seq_one_letter_code
_entity_poly.pdbx_strand_id
1 'polypeptide(L)'
;MLYNNTLELVGNTPIVRLGKIEKKFNLNEKIKLFGKVEKNNPIGSVKDRPVKQMLLDLIESGKLKEGSTIIEPTSGNTGIAMAAIGSYLKLNVIIVMPSSMSQERRKLIKDYGAKLELVVGGMSVAVERANQLNNEIKDSVIPGQFINQSNVKAHYNYTAPEIFNDIPDVDYIVAGIGTGGTATGIGKYIVDNKKQTKVVGVEPESSPLLTKGKASPHKIQGIGANFIPEILDQKVISEIIDVSDDNAINTARDICLTEGLLVGISSGASVYGAVELSKKIEVNKEIKIVSILPDTGERYTWS
;
A
#
# COMPACT_ATOMS: atom_id res chain seq x y z
N MET A 1 8.97 2.75 -24.37
CA MET A 1 7.54 2.41 -24.32
C MET A 1 6.72 3.67 -24.60
N LEU A 2 5.63 3.56 -25.35
CA LEU A 2 4.69 4.67 -25.59
C LEU A 2 3.37 4.29 -24.91
N TYR A 3 2.81 5.21 -24.13
CA TYR A 3 1.50 5.06 -23.50
C TYR A 3 0.55 6.11 -24.07
N ASN A 4 -0.73 5.78 -24.20
CA ASN A 4 -1.73 6.67 -24.76
C ASN A 4 -2.32 7.63 -23.70
N ASN A 5 -2.22 7.26 -22.43
CA ASN A 5 -2.74 8.07 -21.31
C ASN A 5 -2.04 7.73 -19.99
N THR A 6 -2.21 8.61 -19.01
CA THR A 6 -1.55 8.49 -17.71
C THR A 6 -1.97 7.25 -16.91
N LEU A 7 -3.20 6.75 -17.08
CA LEU A 7 -3.65 5.56 -16.35
C LEU A 7 -2.92 4.30 -16.78
N GLU A 8 -2.41 4.24 -18.00
CA GLU A 8 -1.62 3.11 -18.51
C GLU A 8 -0.24 3.03 -17.85
N LEU A 9 0.26 4.13 -17.26
CA LEU A 9 1.50 4.16 -16.50
C LEU A 9 1.39 3.45 -15.14
N VAL A 10 0.16 3.28 -14.63
CA VAL A 10 -0.06 2.64 -13.33
C VAL A 10 0.21 1.14 -13.43
N GLY A 11 1.16 0.67 -12.65
CA GLY A 11 1.61 -0.73 -12.67
C GLY A 11 2.94 -0.92 -13.40
N ASN A 12 3.27 -2.17 -13.73
CA ASN A 12 4.55 -2.57 -14.35
C ASN A 12 5.76 -1.99 -13.60
N THR A 13 5.68 -1.95 -12.28
CA THR A 13 6.75 -1.40 -11.44
C THR A 13 7.93 -2.38 -11.38
N PRO A 14 9.17 -1.89 -11.34
CA PRO A 14 10.34 -2.76 -11.35
C PRO A 14 10.50 -3.53 -10.04
N ILE A 15 11.22 -4.66 -10.13
CA ILE A 15 11.77 -5.38 -8.99
C ILE A 15 13.28 -5.18 -9.01
N VAL A 16 13.86 -4.91 -7.85
CA VAL A 16 15.30 -4.74 -7.67
C VAL A 16 15.83 -5.65 -6.57
N ARG A 17 17.02 -6.22 -6.75
CA ARG A 17 17.69 -6.97 -5.69
C ARG A 17 18.27 -6.01 -4.65
N LEU A 18 18.05 -6.34 -3.38
CA LEU A 18 18.54 -5.56 -2.23
C LEU A 18 19.81 -6.21 -1.65
N GLY A 19 20.82 -6.38 -2.49
CA GLY A 19 22.03 -7.15 -2.17
C GLY A 19 22.93 -6.52 -1.09
N LYS A 20 22.87 -5.20 -0.91
CA LYS A 20 23.61 -4.54 0.17
C LYS A 20 22.87 -4.66 1.50
N ILE A 21 21.54 -4.71 1.48
CA ILE A 21 20.72 -5.05 2.65
C ILE A 21 20.96 -6.50 3.09
N GLU A 22 21.03 -7.46 2.14
CA GLU A 22 21.38 -8.85 2.44
C GLU A 22 22.69 -8.91 3.24
N LYS A 23 23.73 -8.18 2.79
CA LYS A 23 25.03 -8.12 3.46
C LYS A 23 24.97 -7.44 4.82
N LYS A 24 24.27 -6.30 4.91
CA LYS A 24 24.15 -5.51 6.15
C LYS A 24 23.51 -6.32 7.28
N PHE A 25 22.51 -7.12 6.97
CA PHE A 25 21.83 -7.98 7.93
C PHE A 25 22.44 -9.38 8.04
N ASN A 26 23.58 -9.65 7.37
CA ASN A 26 24.27 -10.93 7.37
C ASN A 26 23.34 -12.11 7.02
N LEU A 27 22.51 -11.93 6.00
CA LEU A 27 21.60 -13.00 5.54
C LEU A 27 22.42 -14.17 4.97
N ASN A 28 21.87 -15.38 5.09
CA ASN A 28 22.46 -16.55 4.43
C ASN A 28 22.62 -16.28 2.93
N GLU A 29 23.77 -16.64 2.35
CA GLU A 29 24.08 -16.35 0.94
C GLU A 29 23.09 -16.95 -0.08
N LYS A 30 22.35 -17.99 0.32
CA LYS A 30 21.26 -18.57 -0.48
C LYS A 30 19.96 -17.76 -0.41
N ILE A 31 19.84 -16.80 0.48
CA ILE A 31 18.67 -15.91 0.54
C ILE A 31 18.89 -14.72 -0.37
N LYS A 32 17.95 -14.52 -1.29
CA LYS A 32 17.93 -13.41 -2.23
C LYS A 32 16.73 -12.52 -1.91
N LEU A 33 17.00 -11.30 -1.49
CA LEU A 33 16.00 -10.31 -1.13
C LEU A 33 15.77 -9.32 -2.26
N PHE A 34 14.52 -9.14 -2.64
CA PHE A 34 14.10 -8.23 -3.69
C PHE A 34 13.07 -7.22 -3.17
N GLY A 35 13.04 -6.04 -3.78
CA GLY A 35 12.03 -5.01 -3.53
C GLY A 35 11.17 -4.76 -4.77
N LYS A 36 9.84 -4.92 -4.66
CA LYS A 36 8.87 -4.45 -5.66
C LYS A 36 8.64 -2.96 -5.47
N VAL A 37 9.14 -2.13 -6.38
CA VAL A 37 9.30 -0.68 -6.19
C VAL A 37 8.03 0.07 -6.59
N GLU A 38 7.01 0.04 -5.74
CA GLU A 38 5.70 0.65 -6.00
C GLU A 38 5.71 2.19 -6.02
N LYS A 39 6.77 2.82 -5.51
CA LYS A 39 6.95 4.28 -5.66
C LYS A 39 7.10 4.72 -7.12
N ASN A 40 7.39 3.78 -8.03
CA ASN A 40 7.53 4.06 -9.46
C ASN A 40 6.17 4.14 -10.19
N ASN A 41 5.05 3.92 -9.52
CA ASN A 41 3.77 4.33 -10.07
C ASN A 41 3.74 5.85 -10.30
N PRO A 42 2.95 6.38 -11.25
CA PRO A 42 3.01 7.77 -11.68
C PRO A 42 2.69 8.80 -10.58
N ILE A 43 1.85 8.43 -9.59
CA ILE A 43 1.54 9.30 -8.46
C ILE A 43 2.43 8.95 -7.24
N GLY A 44 3.32 7.98 -7.38
CA GLY A 44 4.40 7.67 -6.45
C GLY A 44 4.05 6.71 -5.32
N SER A 45 3.02 5.87 -5.46
CA SER A 45 2.73 4.86 -4.46
C SER A 45 1.95 3.66 -4.97
N VAL A 46 1.93 2.60 -4.15
CA VAL A 46 1.10 1.40 -4.36
C VAL A 46 -0.40 1.74 -4.48
N LYS A 47 -0.84 2.88 -3.95
CA LYS A 47 -2.26 3.27 -3.93
C LYS A 47 -2.79 3.69 -5.30
N ASP A 48 -1.91 3.99 -6.24
CA ASP A 48 -2.29 4.28 -7.62
C ASP A 48 -3.07 3.09 -8.23
N ARG A 49 -2.66 1.86 -7.92
CA ARG A 49 -3.29 0.63 -8.40
C ARG A 49 -4.73 0.45 -7.90
N PRO A 50 -4.99 0.38 -6.59
CA PRO A 50 -6.36 0.21 -6.09
C PRO A 50 -7.26 1.39 -6.42
N VAL A 51 -6.75 2.62 -6.41
CA VAL A 51 -7.56 3.80 -6.75
C VAL A 51 -7.99 3.74 -8.21
N LYS A 52 -7.07 3.48 -9.13
CA LYS A 52 -7.40 3.27 -10.54
C LYS A 52 -8.50 2.21 -10.70
N GLN A 53 -8.32 1.04 -10.08
CA GLN A 53 -9.27 -0.07 -10.21
C GLN A 53 -10.64 0.27 -9.62
N MET A 54 -10.67 0.86 -8.42
CA MET A 54 -11.92 1.24 -7.76
C MET A 54 -12.71 2.24 -8.60
N LEU A 55 -12.07 3.28 -9.14
CA LEU A 55 -12.76 4.29 -9.93
C LEU A 55 -13.23 3.74 -11.28
N LEU A 56 -12.42 2.93 -11.96
CA LEU A 56 -12.83 2.31 -13.23
C LEU A 56 -13.99 1.33 -13.04
N ASP A 57 -13.97 0.47 -12.01
CA ASP A 57 -15.08 -0.46 -11.73
C ASP A 57 -16.37 0.31 -11.33
N LEU A 58 -16.27 1.43 -10.63
CA LEU A 58 -17.42 2.30 -10.33
C LEU A 58 -17.99 2.97 -11.57
N ILE A 59 -17.15 3.36 -12.54
CA ILE A 59 -17.59 3.91 -13.83
C ILE A 59 -18.24 2.80 -14.68
N GLU A 60 -17.61 1.63 -14.78
CA GLU A 60 -18.12 0.48 -15.53
C GLU A 60 -19.50 0.02 -15.01
N SER A 61 -19.70 0.06 -13.68
CA SER A 61 -20.98 -0.27 -13.05
C SER A 61 -22.05 0.84 -13.14
N GLY A 62 -21.73 1.97 -13.76
CA GLY A 62 -22.63 3.13 -13.87
C GLY A 62 -22.84 3.93 -12.57
N LYS A 63 -22.10 3.62 -11.51
CA LYS A 63 -22.16 4.35 -10.23
C LYS A 63 -21.42 5.70 -10.28
N LEU A 64 -20.46 5.84 -11.20
CA LEU A 64 -19.74 7.07 -11.48
C LEU A 64 -19.83 7.40 -12.98
N LYS A 65 -19.91 8.69 -13.27
CA LYS A 65 -19.82 9.25 -14.65
C LYS A 65 -19.05 10.56 -14.57
N GLU A 66 -18.68 11.14 -15.70
CA GLU A 66 -18.06 12.46 -15.76
C GLU A 66 -18.90 13.48 -14.98
N GLY A 67 -18.26 14.26 -14.12
CA GLY A 67 -18.92 15.23 -13.23
C GLY A 67 -19.48 14.66 -11.92
N SER A 68 -19.51 13.32 -11.72
CA SER A 68 -19.86 12.75 -10.41
C SER A 68 -18.84 13.14 -9.34
N THR A 69 -19.26 13.11 -8.07
CA THR A 69 -18.39 13.44 -6.95
C THR A 69 -17.90 12.19 -6.24
N ILE A 70 -16.59 12.07 -6.01
CA ILE A 70 -16.01 11.07 -5.11
C ILE A 70 -15.59 11.74 -3.80
N ILE A 71 -15.86 11.07 -2.69
CA ILE A 71 -15.54 11.55 -1.34
C ILE A 71 -14.75 10.43 -0.65
N GLU A 72 -13.52 10.69 -0.21
CA GLU A 72 -12.73 9.66 0.47
C GLU A 72 -12.15 10.21 1.78
N PRO A 73 -12.49 9.57 2.92
CA PRO A 73 -11.86 9.89 4.20
C PRO A 73 -10.49 9.22 4.26
N THR A 74 -9.43 10.00 4.08
CA THR A 74 -8.07 9.46 4.08
C THR A 74 -7.02 10.53 4.36
N SER A 75 -5.99 10.15 5.07
CA SER A 75 -4.85 11.03 5.40
C SER A 75 -3.58 10.73 4.61
N GLY A 76 -3.60 9.72 3.74
CA GLY A 76 -2.39 9.17 3.13
C GLY A 76 -2.38 9.19 1.60
N ASN A 77 -1.58 8.27 1.07
CA ASN A 77 -1.35 8.11 -0.38
C ASN A 77 -2.64 7.87 -1.19
N THR A 78 -3.67 7.27 -0.58
CA THR A 78 -4.97 7.09 -1.23
C THR A 78 -5.61 8.42 -1.63
N GLY A 79 -5.55 9.43 -0.76
CA GLY A 79 -6.08 10.76 -1.06
C GLY A 79 -5.36 11.44 -2.22
N ILE A 80 -4.04 11.28 -2.30
CA ILE A 80 -3.23 11.82 -3.41
C ILE A 80 -3.58 11.12 -4.72
N ALA A 81 -3.68 9.77 -4.70
CA ALA A 81 -4.05 8.99 -5.88
C ALA A 81 -5.50 9.29 -6.32
N MET A 82 -6.46 9.43 -5.37
CA MET A 82 -7.84 9.84 -5.66
C MET A 82 -7.90 11.22 -6.32
N ALA A 83 -7.14 12.19 -5.80
CA ALA A 83 -7.07 13.52 -6.38
C ALA A 83 -6.56 13.49 -7.82
N ALA A 84 -5.45 12.82 -8.07
CA ALA A 84 -4.83 12.75 -9.39
C ALA A 84 -5.69 11.98 -10.40
N ILE A 85 -6.09 10.75 -10.09
CA ILE A 85 -6.85 9.89 -11.00
C ILE A 85 -8.27 10.40 -11.17
N GLY A 86 -8.91 10.88 -10.10
CA GLY A 86 -10.25 11.45 -10.15
C GLY A 86 -10.30 12.69 -11.05
N SER A 87 -9.32 13.59 -10.92
CA SER A 87 -9.21 14.76 -11.80
C SER A 87 -9.01 14.38 -13.26
N TYR A 88 -8.13 13.39 -13.51
CA TYR A 88 -7.93 12.86 -14.87
C TYR A 88 -9.25 12.32 -15.47
N LEU A 89 -10.06 11.64 -14.67
CA LEU A 89 -11.36 11.09 -15.05
C LEU A 89 -12.49 12.14 -15.04
N LYS A 90 -12.16 13.42 -14.86
CA LYS A 90 -13.11 14.55 -14.78
C LYS A 90 -14.18 14.36 -13.68
N LEU A 91 -13.81 13.77 -12.57
CA LEU A 91 -14.63 13.64 -11.38
C LEU A 91 -14.39 14.84 -10.45
N ASN A 92 -15.41 15.23 -9.69
CA ASN A 92 -15.22 16.12 -8.55
C ASN A 92 -14.66 15.32 -7.38
N VAL A 93 -13.52 15.72 -6.83
CA VAL A 93 -12.85 15.00 -5.76
C VAL A 93 -12.89 15.77 -4.46
N ILE A 94 -13.39 15.17 -3.41
CA ILE A 94 -13.37 15.71 -2.04
C ILE A 94 -12.60 14.73 -1.15
N ILE A 95 -11.47 15.18 -0.61
CA ILE A 95 -10.70 14.42 0.36
C ILE A 95 -10.98 14.98 1.75
N VAL A 96 -11.45 14.10 2.64
CA VAL A 96 -11.72 14.46 4.04
C VAL A 96 -10.58 13.96 4.91
N MET A 97 -9.93 14.86 5.66
CA MET A 97 -8.81 14.48 6.51
C MET A 97 -8.69 15.32 7.79
N PRO A 98 -8.03 14.76 8.83
CA PRO A 98 -7.70 15.52 10.03
C PRO A 98 -6.86 16.77 9.73
N SER A 99 -7.15 17.87 10.41
CA SER A 99 -6.40 19.13 10.28
C SER A 99 -4.97 19.05 10.82
N SER A 100 -4.57 17.96 11.47
CA SER A 100 -3.20 17.69 11.93
C SER A 100 -2.28 17.13 10.85
N MET A 101 -2.80 16.78 9.66
CA MET A 101 -2.01 16.23 8.57
C MET A 101 -1.05 17.26 7.98
N SER A 102 0.09 16.78 7.42
CA SER A 102 1.16 17.64 6.91
C SER A 102 0.70 18.60 5.81
N GLN A 103 1.32 19.77 5.76
CA GLN A 103 0.98 20.80 4.76
C GLN A 103 1.36 20.34 3.34
N GLU A 104 2.44 19.56 3.20
CA GLU A 104 2.92 19.03 1.93
C GLU A 104 1.87 18.14 1.27
N ARG A 105 1.26 17.22 2.05
CA ARG A 105 0.17 16.36 1.55
C ARG A 105 -1.06 17.15 1.14
N ARG A 106 -1.45 18.15 1.95
CA ARG A 106 -2.58 19.02 1.64
C ARG A 106 -2.34 19.80 0.36
N LYS A 107 -1.11 20.33 0.18
CA LYS A 107 -0.73 21.06 -1.02
C LYS A 107 -0.83 20.14 -2.24
N LEU A 108 -0.27 18.94 -2.18
CA LEU A 108 -0.25 18.00 -3.30
C LEU A 108 -1.68 17.61 -3.74
N ILE A 109 -2.57 17.34 -2.78
CA ILE A 109 -3.99 17.04 -3.08
C ILE A 109 -4.68 18.22 -3.78
N LYS A 110 -4.43 19.46 -3.32
CA LYS A 110 -4.97 20.66 -3.93
C LYS A 110 -4.38 20.93 -5.31
N ASP A 111 -3.09 20.70 -5.51
CA ASP A 111 -2.39 20.87 -6.78
C ASP A 111 -2.98 19.95 -7.88
N TYR A 112 -3.51 18.77 -7.49
CA TYR A 112 -4.28 17.90 -8.38
C TYR A 112 -5.74 18.32 -8.57
N GLY A 113 -6.17 19.47 -8.01
CA GLY A 113 -7.50 20.04 -8.20
C GLY A 113 -8.59 19.51 -7.26
N ALA A 114 -8.26 18.66 -6.29
CA ALA A 114 -9.24 18.14 -5.34
C ALA A 114 -9.60 19.17 -4.25
N LYS A 115 -10.86 19.17 -3.84
CA LYS A 115 -11.32 19.90 -2.66
C LYS A 115 -10.87 19.17 -1.40
N LEU A 116 -10.34 19.93 -0.46
CA LEU A 116 -9.90 19.41 0.83
C LEU A 116 -10.86 19.87 1.93
N GLU A 117 -11.48 18.90 2.59
CA GLU A 117 -12.32 19.11 3.77
C GLU A 117 -11.51 18.72 5.01
N LEU A 118 -11.17 19.71 5.84
CA LEU A 118 -10.39 19.52 7.05
C LEU A 118 -11.30 19.41 8.27
N VAL A 119 -11.08 18.37 9.09
CA VAL A 119 -11.81 18.17 10.34
C VAL A 119 -10.89 18.30 11.55
N VAL A 120 -11.42 18.82 12.65
CA VAL A 120 -10.72 18.80 13.95
C VAL A 120 -11.02 17.48 14.63
N GLY A 121 -9.98 16.66 14.85
CA GLY A 121 -10.11 15.33 15.44
C GLY A 121 -9.34 14.27 14.65
N GLY A 122 -9.64 13.00 14.88
CA GLY A 122 -8.99 11.85 14.25
C GLY A 122 -9.68 11.39 12.96
N MET A 123 -9.22 10.24 12.44
CA MET A 123 -9.80 9.64 11.22
C MET A 123 -11.27 9.26 11.39
N SER A 124 -11.74 8.91 12.59
CA SER A 124 -13.17 8.62 12.85
C SER A 124 -14.06 9.82 12.52
N VAL A 125 -13.64 11.04 12.91
CA VAL A 125 -14.36 12.27 12.58
C VAL A 125 -14.33 12.54 11.06
N ALA A 126 -13.22 12.22 10.39
CA ALA A 126 -13.15 12.35 8.93
C ALA A 126 -14.09 11.37 8.22
N VAL A 127 -14.22 10.13 8.72
CA VAL A 127 -15.19 9.15 8.19
C VAL A 127 -16.61 9.62 8.37
N GLU A 128 -16.96 10.11 9.56
CA GLU A 128 -18.30 10.66 9.84
C GLU A 128 -18.63 11.83 8.91
N ARG A 129 -17.71 12.79 8.76
CA ARG A 129 -17.90 13.93 7.87
C ARG A 129 -18.01 13.52 6.39
N ALA A 130 -17.26 12.53 5.95
CA ALA A 130 -17.37 11.98 4.60
C ALA A 130 -18.77 11.38 4.35
N ASN A 131 -19.32 10.65 5.32
CA ASN A 131 -20.68 10.11 5.23
C ASN A 131 -21.74 11.21 5.20
N GLN A 132 -21.59 12.28 5.99
CA GLN A 132 -22.48 13.43 5.95
C GLN A 132 -22.47 14.08 4.55
N LEU A 133 -21.27 14.36 4.02
CA LEU A 133 -21.12 14.93 2.68
C LEU A 133 -21.72 14.03 1.60
N ASN A 134 -21.58 12.73 1.72
CA ASN A 134 -22.14 11.78 0.76
C ASN A 134 -23.69 11.78 0.78
N ASN A 135 -24.29 12.07 1.92
CA ASN A 135 -25.74 12.24 2.02
C ASN A 135 -26.22 13.61 1.53
N GLU A 136 -25.39 14.67 1.66
CA GLU A 136 -25.69 16.03 1.26
C GLU A 136 -25.51 16.25 -0.25
N ILE A 137 -24.53 15.58 -0.87
CA ILE A 137 -24.15 15.80 -2.27
C ILE A 137 -24.76 14.71 -3.16
N LYS A 138 -25.67 15.15 -4.04
CA LYS A 138 -26.27 14.26 -5.04
C LYS A 138 -25.18 13.71 -6.00
N ASP A 139 -25.36 12.48 -6.46
CA ASP A 139 -24.43 11.79 -7.36
C ASP A 139 -23.00 11.69 -6.82
N SER A 140 -22.87 11.54 -5.48
CA SER A 140 -21.61 11.30 -4.82
C SER A 140 -21.43 9.83 -4.41
N VAL A 141 -20.18 9.38 -4.35
CA VAL A 141 -19.79 8.02 -3.96
C VAL A 141 -18.58 8.07 -3.04
N ILE A 142 -18.57 7.24 -1.99
CA ILE A 142 -17.37 6.93 -1.21
C ILE A 142 -16.77 5.64 -1.78
N PRO A 143 -15.61 5.67 -2.45
CA PRO A 143 -14.95 4.47 -3.01
C PRO A 143 -14.63 3.41 -1.97
N GLY A 144 -14.22 3.80 -0.76
CA GLY A 144 -14.13 2.94 0.41
C GLY A 144 -13.00 1.92 0.36
N GLN A 145 -11.75 2.38 0.45
CA GLN A 145 -10.56 1.52 0.31
C GLN A 145 -10.49 0.30 1.24
N PHE A 146 -11.19 0.32 2.38
CA PHE A 146 -11.16 -0.76 3.39
C PHE A 146 -12.25 -1.83 3.19
N ILE A 147 -13.24 -1.55 2.33
CA ILE A 147 -14.41 -2.42 2.09
C ILE A 147 -14.57 -2.79 0.62
N ASN A 148 -13.95 -2.05 -0.30
CA ASN A 148 -14.13 -2.22 -1.74
C ASN A 148 -13.20 -3.32 -2.30
N GLN A 149 -13.78 -4.40 -2.80
CA GLN A 149 -13.06 -5.54 -3.36
C GLN A 149 -12.23 -5.19 -4.62
N SER A 150 -12.50 -4.06 -5.27
CA SER A 150 -11.66 -3.59 -6.38
C SER A 150 -10.23 -3.26 -5.94
N ASN A 151 -10.02 -2.95 -4.66
CA ASN A 151 -8.69 -2.83 -4.09
C ASN A 151 -7.92 -4.17 -4.14
N VAL A 152 -8.57 -5.26 -3.74
CA VAL A 152 -8.01 -6.62 -3.84
C VAL A 152 -7.79 -7.02 -5.30
N LYS A 153 -8.79 -6.74 -6.18
CA LYS A 153 -8.76 -7.03 -7.62
C LYS A 153 -7.56 -6.37 -8.32
N ALA A 154 -7.18 -5.14 -7.91
CA ALA A 154 -6.02 -4.45 -8.46
C ALA A 154 -4.70 -5.22 -8.22
N HIS A 155 -4.53 -5.81 -7.06
CA HIS A 155 -3.33 -6.58 -6.73
C HIS A 155 -3.37 -7.99 -7.28
N TYR A 156 -4.54 -8.61 -7.32
CA TYR A 156 -4.76 -9.91 -7.93
C TYR A 156 -4.46 -9.88 -9.44
N ASN A 157 -5.02 -8.89 -10.16
CA ASN A 157 -4.92 -8.83 -11.63
C ASN A 157 -3.58 -8.29 -12.14
N TYR A 158 -2.86 -7.50 -11.33
CA TYR A 158 -1.68 -6.79 -11.80
C TYR A 158 -0.45 -7.05 -10.94
N THR A 159 -0.47 -6.75 -9.64
CA THR A 159 0.75 -6.83 -8.81
C THR A 159 1.28 -8.25 -8.71
N ALA A 160 0.41 -9.23 -8.47
CA ALA A 160 0.82 -10.63 -8.39
C ALA A 160 1.37 -11.15 -9.74
N PRO A 161 0.65 -11.00 -10.89
CA PRO A 161 1.19 -11.40 -12.18
C PRO A 161 2.54 -10.75 -12.51
N GLU A 162 2.71 -9.45 -12.24
CA GLU A 162 4.00 -8.78 -12.45
C GLU A 162 5.14 -9.43 -11.67
N ILE A 163 4.91 -9.74 -10.38
CA ILE A 163 5.92 -10.41 -9.54
C ILE A 163 6.28 -11.78 -10.12
N PHE A 164 5.28 -12.59 -10.50
CA PHE A 164 5.52 -13.94 -11.03
C PHE A 164 6.09 -13.94 -12.45
N ASN A 165 5.88 -12.89 -13.23
CA ASN A 165 6.54 -12.73 -14.54
C ASN A 165 8.03 -12.43 -14.36
N ASP A 166 8.39 -11.60 -13.39
CA ASP A 166 9.78 -11.22 -13.13
C ASP A 166 10.55 -12.30 -12.34
N ILE A 167 9.88 -12.96 -11.37
CA ILE A 167 10.46 -14.01 -10.50
C ILE A 167 9.44 -15.18 -10.41
N PRO A 168 9.44 -16.10 -11.41
CA PRO A 168 8.44 -17.18 -11.49
C PRO A 168 8.47 -18.15 -10.30
N ASP A 169 9.63 -18.29 -9.65
CA ASP A 169 9.93 -19.20 -8.55
C ASP A 169 10.13 -18.46 -7.20
N VAL A 170 9.45 -17.31 -7.01
CA VAL A 170 9.47 -16.60 -5.72
C VAL A 170 8.91 -17.48 -4.60
N ASP A 171 9.65 -17.58 -3.49
CA ASP A 171 9.26 -18.41 -2.35
C ASP A 171 8.36 -17.63 -1.36
N TYR A 172 8.65 -16.36 -1.12
CA TYR A 172 7.90 -15.52 -0.18
C TYR A 172 7.66 -14.11 -0.74
N ILE A 173 6.48 -13.58 -0.46
CA ILE A 173 6.14 -12.17 -0.72
C ILE A 173 5.75 -11.53 0.60
N VAL A 174 6.48 -10.47 1.00
CA VAL A 174 6.30 -9.76 2.26
C VAL A 174 5.63 -8.41 2.02
N ALA A 175 4.52 -8.16 2.68
CA ALA A 175 3.74 -6.94 2.50
C ALA A 175 3.22 -6.38 3.83
N GLY A 176 3.38 -5.09 4.05
CA GLY A 176 2.74 -4.39 5.16
C GLY A 176 1.22 -4.37 5.03
N ILE A 177 0.51 -4.66 6.12
CA ILE A 177 -0.95 -4.70 6.16
C ILE A 177 -1.51 -3.35 6.62
N GLY A 178 -2.04 -2.57 5.66
CA GLY A 178 -2.84 -1.37 5.91
C GLY A 178 -4.32 -1.67 5.63
N THR A 179 -4.77 -1.52 4.39
CA THR A 179 -6.11 -1.95 3.97
C THR A 179 -6.24 -3.46 3.81
N GLY A 180 -5.13 -4.16 3.72
CA GLY A 180 -5.10 -5.60 3.43
C GLY A 180 -5.18 -5.95 1.95
N GLY A 181 -5.50 -4.99 1.08
CA GLY A 181 -5.72 -5.25 -0.35
C GLY A 181 -4.54 -5.91 -1.05
N THR A 182 -3.31 -5.44 -0.78
CA THR A 182 -2.09 -5.99 -1.38
C THR A 182 -1.86 -7.44 -1.00
N ALA A 183 -1.81 -7.74 0.31
CA ALA A 183 -1.56 -9.08 0.81
C ALA A 183 -2.68 -10.06 0.39
N THR A 184 -3.95 -9.62 0.48
CA THR A 184 -5.11 -10.43 0.08
C THR A 184 -5.12 -10.69 -1.42
N GLY A 185 -4.90 -9.67 -2.25
CA GLY A 185 -4.93 -9.83 -3.70
C GLY A 185 -3.82 -10.77 -4.21
N ILE A 186 -2.60 -10.60 -3.70
CA ILE A 186 -1.48 -11.49 -4.02
C ILE A 186 -1.75 -12.91 -3.50
N GLY A 187 -2.24 -13.04 -2.26
CA GLY A 187 -2.52 -14.33 -1.66
C GLY A 187 -3.60 -15.11 -2.41
N LYS A 188 -4.70 -14.47 -2.80
CA LYS A 188 -5.74 -15.09 -3.63
C LYS A 188 -5.19 -15.55 -4.99
N TYR A 189 -4.38 -14.72 -5.64
CA TYR A 189 -3.73 -15.12 -6.90
C TYR A 189 -2.87 -16.38 -6.74
N ILE A 190 -2.10 -16.48 -5.65
CA ILE A 190 -1.27 -17.64 -5.31
C ILE A 190 -2.13 -18.89 -5.16
N VAL A 191 -3.22 -18.82 -4.40
CA VAL A 191 -4.12 -19.94 -4.17
C VAL A 191 -4.78 -20.40 -5.48
N ASP A 192 -5.38 -19.48 -6.24
CA ASP A 192 -6.10 -19.78 -7.47
C ASP A 192 -5.18 -20.36 -8.57
N ASN A 193 -3.93 -19.90 -8.61
CA ASN A 193 -2.93 -20.38 -9.57
C ASN A 193 -2.03 -21.50 -9.03
N LYS A 194 -2.39 -22.09 -7.86
CA LYS A 194 -1.71 -23.24 -7.24
C LYS A 194 -0.19 -23.03 -7.09
N LYS A 195 0.25 -21.82 -6.80
CA LYS A 195 1.65 -21.49 -6.55
C LYS A 195 2.07 -21.98 -5.15
N GLN A 196 3.35 -22.29 -4.98
CA GLN A 196 3.92 -22.72 -3.68
C GLN A 196 4.38 -21.52 -2.83
N THR A 197 4.35 -20.33 -3.37
CA THR A 197 4.74 -19.07 -2.73
C THR A 197 3.88 -18.80 -1.50
N LYS A 198 4.49 -18.24 -0.45
CA LYS A 198 3.78 -17.83 0.77
C LYS A 198 3.72 -16.31 0.87
N VAL A 199 2.57 -15.78 1.29
CA VAL A 199 2.44 -14.36 1.66
C VAL A 199 2.68 -14.20 3.14
N VAL A 200 3.54 -13.25 3.50
CA VAL A 200 3.84 -12.87 4.87
C VAL A 200 3.38 -11.42 5.08
N GLY A 201 2.50 -11.23 6.05
CA GLY A 201 2.03 -9.91 6.46
C GLY A 201 3.01 -9.23 7.42
N VAL A 202 3.00 -7.91 7.45
CA VAL A 202 3.72 -7.12 8.45
C VAL A 202 2.76 -6.15 9.10
N GLU A 203 2.75 -6.12 10.45
CA GLU A 203 2.04 -5.13 11.24
C GLU A 203 2.99 -4.44 12.24
N PRO A 204 2.61 -3.25 12.79
CA PRO A 204 3.41 -2.58 13.81
C PRO A 204 3.42 -3.35 15.13
N GLU A 205 4.59 -3.60 15.71
CA GLU A 205 4.74 -4.27 17.02
C GLU A 205 4.02 -3.52 18.15
N SER A 206 3.97 -2.19 18.09
CA SER A 206 3.25 -1.36 19.03
C SER A 206 1.72 -1.43 18.88
N SER A 207 1.22 -1.89 17.73
CA SER A 207 -0.20 -2.05 17.42
C SER A 207 -0.49 -3.42 16.79
N PRO A 208 -0.22 -4.54 17.50
CA PRO A 208 -0.30 -5.90 16.97
C PRO A 208 -1.76 -6.38 16.98
N LEU A 209 -2.61 -5.75 16.19
CA LEU A 209 -4.05 -6.04 16.17
C LEU A 209 -4.35 -7.42 15.62
N LEU A 210 -3.64 -7.82 14.54
CA LEU A 210 -3.91 -9.08 13.86
C LEU A 210 -3.29 -10.27 14.60
N THR A 211 -2.14 -10.08 15.26
CA THR A 211 -1.44 -11.14 16.00
C THR A 211 -1.90 -11.25 17.44
N LYS A 212 -2.20 -10.12 18.12
CA LYS A 212 -2.45 -10.06 19.58
C LYS A 212 -3.77 -9.38 19.94
N GLY A 213 -4.59 -8.96 18.97
CA GLY A 213 -5.90 -8.31 19.21
C GLY A 213 -5.81 -6.92 19.85
N LYS A 214 -4.63 -6.25 19.79
CA LYS A 214 -4.42 -4.97 20.46
C LYS A 214 -4.09 -3.86 19.45
N ALA A 215 -4.95 -2.85 19.34
CA ALA A 215 -4.69 -1.63 18.58
C ALA A 215 -4.11 -0.53 19.46
N SER A 216 -3.10 0.19 18.97
CA SER A 216 -2.44 1.30 19.64
C SER A 216 -1.82 2.28 18.64
N PRO A 217 -1.49 3.51 19.03
CA PRO A 217 -0.72 4.43 18.17
C PRO A 217 0.65 3.85 17.82
N HIS A 218 1.10 4.10 16.58
CA HIS A 218 2.41 3.72 16.06
C HIS A 218 2.91 4.73 15.01
N LYS A 219 4.20 4.67 14.64
CA LYS A 219 4.83 5.61 13.70
C LYS A 219 4.93 5.10 12.26
N ILE A 220 4.60 3.84 11.99
CA ILE A 220 4.70 3.24 10.65
C ILE A 220 3.47 3.63 9.82
N GLN A 221 3.53 4.80 9.20
CA GLN A 221 2.40 5.29 8.39
C GLN A 221 2.13 4.37 7.19
N GLY A 222 0.84 4.15 6.90
CA GLY A 222 0.38 3.37 5.73
C GLY A 222 0.04 1.91 6.02
N ILE A 223 0.42 1.38 7.19
CA ILE A 223 0.03 0.06 7.71
C ILE A 223 -0.57 0.18 9.11
N GLY A 224 -1.09 -0.89 9.67
CA GLY A 224 -1.58 -0.92 11.05
C GLY A 224 -2.84 -0.08 11.25
N ALA A 225 -3.90 -0.34 10.50
CA ALA A 225 -5.21 0.24 10.78
C ALA A 225 -5.68 -0.21 12.17
N ASN A 226 -6.31 0.71 12.94
CA ASN A 226 -6.79 0.39 14.29
C ASN A 226 -8.07 -0.47 14.30
N PHE A 227 -8.36 -1.12 13.18
CA PHE A 227 -9.45 -2.07 12.97
C PHE A 227 -9.04 -3.09 11.90
N ILE A 228 -9.73 -4.22 11.85
CA ILE A 228 -9.52 -5.24 10.82
C ILE A 228 -10.32 -4.84 9.57
N PRO A 229 -9.65 -4.56 8.43
CA PRO A 229 -10.33 -4.20 7.20
C PRO A 229 -11.22 -5.34 6.68
N GLU A 230 -12.39 -5.01 6.14
CA GLU A 230 -13.35 -5.99 5.63
C GLU A 230 -12.80 -6.78 4.43
N ILE A 231 -11.95 -6.14 3.62
CA ILE A 231 -11.31 -6.79 2.46
C ILE A 231 -10.10 -7.66 2.81
N LEU A 232 -9.66 -7.66 4.08
CA LEU A 232 -8.52 -8.47 4.51
C LEU A 232 -8.93 -9.94 4.67
N ASP A 233 -8.35 -10.80 3.85
CA ASP A 233 -8.50 -12.25 3.99
C ASP A 233 -7.24 -12.85 4.64
N GLN A 234 -7.31 -13.08 5.95
CA GLN A 234 -6.20 -13.64 6.71
C GLN A 234 -5.87 -15.10 6.33
N LYS A 235 -6.81 -15.81 5.69
CA LYS A 235 -6.62 -17.23 5.30
C LYS A 235 -5.58 -17.41 4.20
N VAL A 236 -5.34 -16.37 3.41
CA VAL A 236 -4.34 -16.40 2.33
C VAL A 236 -2.98 -15.84 2.76
N ILE A 237 -2.83 -15.49 4.05
CA ILE A 237 -1.59 -14.99 4.66
C ILE A 237 -1.04 -16.11 5.54
N SER A 238 0.21 -16.55 5.29
CA SER A 238 0.81 -17.70 5.98
C SER A 238 1.28 -17.37 7.39
N GLU A 239 1.79 -16.17 7.61
CA GLU A 239 2.13 -15.62 8.93
C GLU A 239 2.12 -14.09 8.91
N ILE A 240 2.08 -13.48 10.10
CA ILE A 240 2.19 -12.04 10.29
C ILE A 240 3.37 -11.79 11.23
N ILE A 241 4.24 -10.84 10.85
CA ILE A 241 5.43 -10.45 11.62
C ILE A 241 5.21 -9.05 12.18
N ASP A 242 5.38 -8.94 13.50
CA ASP A 242 5.36 -7.67 14.20
C ASP A 242 6.71 -6.97 14.00
N VAL A 243 6.70 -5.69 13.57
CA VAL A 243 7.91 -4.89 13.35
C VAL A 243 7.82 -3.60 14.17
N SER A 244 8.88 -3.31 14.94
CA SER A 244 8.93 -2.09 15.73
C SER A 244 9.10 -0.84 14.86
N ASP A 245 8.64 0.31 15.37
CA ASP A 245 8.78 1.60 14.71
C ASP A 245 10.25 1.91 14.38
N ASP A 246 11.16 1.65 15.32
CA ASP A 246 12.60 1.90 15.15
C ASP A 246 13.22 1.00 14.08
N ASN A 247 12.89 -0.29 14.06
CA ASN A 247 13.36 -1.20 13.03
C ASN A 247 12.85 -0.81 11.64
N ALA A 248 11.60 -0.40 11.53
CA ALA A 248 11.04 0.08 10.27
C ALA A 248 11.75 1.34 9.76
N ILE A 249 11.94 2.35 10.64
CA ILE A 249 12.60 3.61 10.30
C ILE A 249 14.06 3.38 9.93
N ASN A 250 14.80 2.63 10.75
CA ASN A 250 16.22 2.37 10.52
C ASN A 250 16.45 1.58 9.24
N THR A 251 15.62 0.56 8.97
CA THR A 251 15.74 -0.22 7.73
C THR A 251 15.41 0.61 6.49
N ALA A 252 14.42 1.52 6.56
CA ALA A 252 14.15 2.42 5.45
C ALA A 252 15.33 3.38 5.18
N ARG A 253 15.98 3.89 6.24
CA ARG A 253 17.23 4.68 6.12
C ARG A 253 18.37 3.86 5.53
N ASP A 254 18.51 2.61 5.96
CA ASP A 254 19.53 1.70 5.44
C ASP A 254 19.34 1.43 3.95
N ILE A 255 18.11 1.19 3.50
CA ILE A 255 17.81 1.05 2.07
C ILE A 255 18.21 2.31 1.30
N CYS A 256 17.88 3.49 1.83
CA CYS A 256 18.27 4.76 1.22
C CYS A 256 19.80 4.89 1.11
N LEU A 257 20.51 4.65 2.19
CA LEU A 257 21.96 4.85 2.26
C LEU A 257 22.77 3.79 1.50
N THR A 258 22.29 2.55 1.48
CA THR A 258 23.07 1.45 0.88
C THR A 258 22.63 1.13 -0.53
N GLU A 259 21.33 1.10 -0.82
CA GLU A 259 20.80 0.75 -2.15
C GLU A 259 20.53 1.99 -3.03
N GLY A 260 20.58 3.21 -2.46
CA GLY A 260 20.25 4.43 -3.18
C GLY A 260 18.74 4.60 -3.46
N LEU A 261 17.88 3.89 -2.73
CA LEU A 261 16.44 3.92 -2.89
C LEU A 261 15.78 4.67 -1.72
N LEU A 262 15.36 5.90 -1.95
CA LEU A 262 14.57 6.65 -0.98
C LEU A 262 13.14 6.09 -0.93
N VAL A 263 12.83 5.32 0.11
CA VAL A 263 11.55 4.63 0.31
C VAL A 263 10.88 5.06 1.61
N GLY A 264 9.55 4.88 1.71
CA GLY A 264 8.80 5.20 2.92
C GLY A 264 9.06 4.23 4.09
N ILE A 265 8.60 4.61 5.29
CA ILE A 265 8.82 3.84 6.53
C ILE A 265 8.19 2.44 6.43
N SER A 266 7.02 2.30 5.80
CA SER A 266 6.37 1.01 5.60
C SER A 266 7.16 0.06 4.66
N SER A 267 8.00 0.61 3.77
CA SER A 267 8.95 -0.19 2.99
C SER A 267 10.04 -0.78 3.89
N GLY A 268 10.57 0.02 4.83
CA GLY A 268 11.49 -0.45 5.85
C GLY A 268 10.89 -1.56 6.70
N ALA A 269 9.63 -1.40 7.11
CA ALA A 269 8.90 -2.45 7.84
C ALA A 269 8.80 -3.75 7.05
N SER A 270 8.42 -3.68 5.76
CA SER A 270 8.32 -4.88 4.89
C SER A 270 9.66 -5.56 4.71
N VAL A 271 10.73 -4.80 4.49
CA VAL A 271 12.10 -5.35 4.34
C VAL A 271 12.61 -5.94 5.65
N TYR A 272 12.40 -5.26 6.79
CA TYR A 272 12.77 -5.83 8.09
C TYR A 272 11.97 -7.09 8.42
N GLY A 273 10.68 -7.13 8.07
CA GLY A 273 9.86 -8.34 8.17
C GLY A 273 10.45 -9.50 7.35
N ALA A 274 10.98 -9.23 6.15
CA ALA A 274 11.67 -10.22 5.34
C ALA A 274 13.00 -10.68 5.98
N VAL A 275 13.73 -9.78 6.65
CA VAL A 275 14.93 -10.14 7.44
C VAL A 275 14.55 -11.05 8.61
N GLU A 276 13.50 -10.73 9.37
CA GLU A 276 13.03 -11.61 10.47
C GLU A 276 12.52 -12.96 9.97
N LEU A 277 11.81 -12.98 8.84
CA LEU A 277 11.41 -14.20 8.18
C LEU A 277 12.63 -15.09 7.86
N SER A 278 13.68 -14.47 7.29
CA SER A 278 14.89 -15.19 6.87
C SER A 278 15.61 -15.94 8.00
N LYS A 279 15.42 -15.51 9.25
CA LYS A 279 15.99 -16.16 10.44
C LYS A 279 15.22 -17.41 10.87
N LYS A 280 13.96 -17.54 10.42
CA LYS A 280 13.04 -18.62 10.82
C LYS A 280 12.99 -19.75 9.79
N ILE A 281 13.32 -19.47 8.53
CA ILE A 281 13.18 -20.44 7.44
C ILE A 281 14.41 -21.34 7.36
N GLU A 282 14.18 -22.61 7.04
CA GLU A 282 15.24 -23.55 6.74
C GLU A 282 15.77 -23.34 5.32
N VAL A 283 17.09 -23.13 5.17
CA VAL A 283 17.71 -22.73 3.92
C VAL A 283 18.45 -23.91 3.28
N ASN A 284 17.70 -24.79 2.62
CA ASN A 284 18.25 -25.97 1.91
C ASN A 284 18.58 -25.69 0.44
N LYS A 285 17.94 -24.68 -0.16
CA LYS A 285 18.10 -24.21 -1.55
C LYS A 285 18.23 -22.70 -1.57
N GLU A 286 18.39 -22.11 -2.76
CA GLU A 286 18.19 -20.66 -2.93
C GLU A 286 16.74 -20.28 -2.61
N ILE A 287 16.56 -19.27 -1.78
CA ILE A 287 15.25 -18.75 -1.35
C ILE A 287 15.09 -17.30 -1.85
N LYS A 288 14.04 -17.04 -2.57
CA LYS A 288 13.71 -15.72 -3.12
C LYS A 288 12.58 -15.07 -2.36
N ILE A 289 12.85 -13.91 -1.76
CA ILE A 289 11.89 -13.13 -0.97
C ILE A 289 11.66 -11.79 -1.67
N VAL A 290 10.43 -11.46 -2.00
CA VAL A 290 10.04 -10.14 -2.54
C VAL A 290 9.34 -9.34 -1.47
N SER A 291 9.90 -8.19 -1.09
CA SER A 291 9.25 -7.21 -0.22
C SER A 291 8.56 -6.13 -1.05
N ILE A 292 7.34 -5.77 -0.69
CA ILE A 292 6.65 -4.63 -1.31
C ILE A 292 7.21 -3.34 -0.72
N LEU A 293 7.63 -2.41 -1.58
CA LEU A 293 8.12 -1.07 -1.22
C LEU A 293 7.05 -0.03 -1.64
N PRO A 294 6.09 0.30 -0.73
CA PRO A 294 4.84 0.93 -1.13
C PRO A 294 4.95 2.34 -1.69
N ASP A 295 5.91 3.16 -1.24
CA ASP A 295 5.99 4.56 -1.62
C ASP A 295 7.38 5.17 -1.46
N THR A 296 7.50 6.48 -1.76
CA THR A 296 8.73 7.26 -1.64
C THR A 296 8.93 7.83 -0.23
N GLY A 297 10.18 7.91 0.22
CA GLY A 297 10.56 8.55 1.48
C GLY A 297 10.38 10.08 1.51
N GLU A 298 10.20 10.74 0.36
CA GLU A 298 9.98 12.19 0.27
C GLU A 298 8.72 12.67 1.00
N ARG A 299 7.79 11.75 1.30
CA ARG A 299 6.52 12.04 1.99
C ARG A 299 6.61 11.99 3.51
N TYR A 300 7.81 11.75 4.05
CA TYR A 300 8.01 11.50 5.48
C TYR A 300 9.13 12.38 6.03
N THR A 301 8.93 12.86 7.25
CA THR A 301 10.03 13.41 8.06
C THR A 301 10.71 12.24 8.78
N TRP A 302 12.03 12.17 8.67
CA TRP A 302 12.85 11.09 9.23
C TRP A 302 13.34 11.39 10.66
N SER A 303 12.69 12.34 11.33
CA SER A 303 13.01 12.73 12.71
C SER A 303 12.27 11.91 13.74
#